data_7f9bcbc7c39aa6a56f64143b0eb515b0
#
_entry.id   7f9bcbc7c39aa6a56f64143b0eb515b0
#
_cell.length_a   1.000
_cell.length_b   1.000
_cell.length_c   1.000
_cell.angle_alpha   90.00
_cell.angle_beta   90.00
_cell.angle_gamma   90.00
#
_symmetry.space_group_name_H-M   'P 1'
#
loop_
_entity.id
_entity.type
_entity.pdbx_description
1 polymer ?
#
loop_
_entity_poly.entity_id
_entity_poly.type
_entity_poly.pdbx_seq_one_letter_code
_entity_poly.pdbx_strand_id
1 'polypeptide(L)'
;MACKQETPIAAPVVPSVTVQQPAVKTIPLFHEENGETEAVDQAVVRARVSGILREMKYTADDTVEKDQVLFVIEKDEYQAVENAQRATLQSAKAAQQVAEAALLVAQAKIDSATAQSAAAQAEYQRMQSLADSNAVSKSEIDTAEAQMKSAAAGVESAKAGLAASQAEVSSAKAMVSKASADLERATLNLNWCDVRAPIAGRVTRNVAKIGNLLKEGDELTSIIKENPIWVNFNISERFLLDFQRENKEEERPKRELSSIKVTMQRSGDDGFPFQGVLDYYDPQVDYETGTVKFRAVFQNDQQNQKLLPGQFVRVRIQMGDLENALLIPEKCVIREASGDFVFLLGSDSKVERRQVELGIKDGENIVVQSGLKPEDQVVVDGIQRLFSGQKVSVK
;
A
#
# COMPACT_ATOMS: atom_id res chain seq x y z
N MET A 1 -34.63 95.92 28.70
CA MET A 1 -34.26 94.84 29.62
C MET A 1 -34.50 93.51 28.88
N ALA A 2 -33.42 92.85 28.43
CA ALA A 2 -33.51 91.60 27.70
C ALA A 2 -32.97 90.52 28.70
N CYS A 3 -33.85 89.63 29.17
CA CYS A 3 -33.48 88.45 29.95
C CYS A 3 -32.79 87.45 29.02
N LYS A 4 -31.54 87.16 29.31
CA LYS A 4 -30.77 86.06 28.74
C LYS A 4 -31.20 84.76 29.45
N GLN A 5 -31.92 83.88 28.76
CA GLN A 5 -32.17 82.53 29.24
C GLN A 5 -30.87 81.73 29.08
N GLU A 6 -30.33 81.27 30.19
CA GLU A 6 -29.29 80.24 30.27
C GLU A 6 -29.90 78.88 29.93
N THR A 7 -29.47 78.31 28.86
CA THR A 7 -29.78 76.90 28.53
C THR A 7 -29.07 75.98 29.53
N PRO A 8 -29.77 75.02 30.12
CA PRO A 8 -29.16 74.09 31.06
C PRO A 8 -28.20 73.18 30.29
N ILE A 9 -26.94 73.13 30.69
CA ILE A 9 -25.93 72.18 30.24
C ILE A 9 -26.45 70.78 30.61
N ALA A 10 -26.83 69.97 29.60
CA ALA A 10 -27.22 68.60 29.79
C ALA A 10 -26.10 67.83 30.50
N ALA A 11 -26.42 67.18 31.60
CA ALA A 11 -25.47 66.32 32.33
C ALA A 11 -24.85 65.30 31.36
N PRO A 12 -23.55 65.04 31.49
CA PRO A 12 -22.88 64.08 30.59
C PRO A 12 -23.55 62.72 30.70
N VAL A 13 -24.14 62.26 29.62
CA VAL A 13 -24.76 60.90 29.54
C VAL A 13 -23.60 59.89 29.72
N VAL A 14 -23.57 59.21 30.86
CA VAL A 14 -22.62 58.16 31.14
C VAL A 14 -22.99 56.98 30.23
N PRO A 15 -22.15 56.56 29.26
CA PRO A 15 -22.46 55.45 28.39
C PRO A 15 -22.55 54.16 29.19
N SER A 16 -23.56 53.32 28.89
CA SER A 16 -23.69 51.98 29.46
C SER A 16 -22.91 50.98 28.62
N VAL A 17 -22.13 50.15 29.30
CA VAL A 17 -21.29 49.13 28.68
C VAL A 17 -21.55 47.76 29.24
N THR A 18 -21.38 46.72 28.45
CA THR A 18 -21.35 45.33 28.93
C THR A 18 -19.92 44.88 29.03
N VAL A 19 -19.57 44.24 30.13
CA VAL A 19 -18.20 43.75 30.38
C VAL A 19 -18.23 42.23 30.52
N GLN A 20 -17.14 41.58 30.10
CA GLN A 20 -16.96 40.13 30.22
C GLN A 20 -15.51 39.84 30.55
N GLN A 21 -15.25 38.85 31.40
CA GLN A 21 -13.90 38.32 31.59
C GLN A 21 -13.47 37.46 30.41
N PRO A 22 -12.19 37.46 30.02
CA PRO A 22 -11.65 36.55 29.04
C PRO A 22 -11.94 35.10 29.44
N ALA A 23 -12.42 34.28 28.48
CA ALA A 23 -12.60 32.86 28.73
C ALA A 23 -11.22 32.15 28.63
N VAL A 24 -10.86 31.42 29.67
CA VAL A 24 -9.65 30.58 29.64
C VAL A 24 -10.02 29.21 29.12
N LYS A 25 -9.49 28.81 27.97
CA LYS A 25 -9.72 27.50 27.36
C LYS A 25 -8.46 26.95 26.74
N THR A 26 -8.36 25.63 26.66
CA THR A 26 -7.41 24.95 25.81
C THR A 26 -7.99 24.84 24.42
N ILE A 27 -7.29 25.33 23.40
CA ILE A 27 -7.72 25.29 22.01
C ILE A 27 -6.70 24.55 21.14
N PRO A 28 -7.17 23.70 20.22
CA PRO A 28 -6.25 23.03 19.31
C PRO A 28 -5.61 23.99 18.31
N LEU A 29 -4.33 23.87 18.12
CA LEU A 29 -3.58 24.57 17.09
C LEU A 29 -3.61 23.77 15.81
N PHE A 30 -4.05 24.40 14.73
CA PHE A 30 -4.10 23.77 13.42
C PHE A 30 -3.16 24.46 12.44
N HIS A 31 -2.55 23.64 11.59
CA HIS A 31 -1.86 24.10 10.39
C HIS A 31 -2.66 23.66 9.17
N GLU A 32 -2.90 24.57 8.24
CA GLU A 32 -3.68 24.31 7.03
C GLU A 32 -2.79 24.31 5.80
N GLU A 33 -2.95 23.27 4.98
CA GLU A 33 -2.24 23.12 3.70
C GLU A 33 -3.20 22.64 2.60
N ASN A 34 -2.79 22.84 1.36
CA ASN A 34 -3.47 22.26 0.22
C ASN A 34 -2.94 20.84 -0.03
N GLY A 35 -3.83 19.92 -0.31
CA GLY A 35 -3.48 18.54 -0.60
C GLY A 35 -4.26 18.00 -1.80
N GLU A 36 -3.89 16.81 -2.20
CA GLU A 36 -4.52 16.05 -3.27
C GLU A 36 -4.82 14.64 -2.80
N THR A 37 -6.01 14.16 -3.12
CA THR A 37 -6.43 12.79 -2.80
C THR A 37 -5.79 11.82 -3.78
N GLU A 38 -5.35 10.67 -3.28
CA GLU A 38 -4.74 9.59 -4.08
C GLU A 38 -5.33 8.24 -3.69
N ALA A 39 -5.53 7.36 -4.67
CA ALA A 39 -5.94 6.00 -4.40
C ALA A 39 -4.81 5.23 -3.69
N VAL A 40 -5.18 4.40 -2.69
CA VAL A 40 -4.20 3.56 -1.98
C VAL A 40 -3.52 2.56 -2.91
N ASP A 41 -4.28 2.05 -3.87
CA ASP A 41 -3.77 1.08 -4.84
C ASP A 41 -4.50 1.25 -6.17
N GLN A 42 -3.76 1.08 -7.25
CA GLN A 42 -4.29 1.11 -8.61
C GLN A 42 -3.63 0.03 -9.44
N ALA A 43 -4.42 -0.79 -10.10
CA ALA A 43 -3.94 -1.84 -10.97
C ALA A 43 -4.51 -1.71 -12.38
N VAL A 44 -3.62 -1.65 -13.36
CA VAL A 44 -3.98 -1.73 -14.77
C VAL A 44 -4.11 -3.18 -15.17
N VAL A 45 -5.30 -3.59 -15.63
CA VAL A 45 -5.60 -4.94 -16.09
C VAL A 45 -5.25 -5.04 -17.56
N ARG A 46 -4.32 -5.95 -17.90
CA ARG A 46 -3.86 -6.17 -19.27
C ARG A 46 -4.09 -7.60 -19.72
N ALA A 47 -4.32 -7.79 -21.02
CA ALA A 47 -4.37 -9.11 -21.63
C ALA A 47 -2.99 -9.77 -21.55
N ARG A 48 -2.94 -11.05 -21.12
CA ARG A 48 -1.71 -11.86 -21.10
C ARG A 48 -1.63 -12.83 -22.28
N VAL A 49 -2.72 -12.97 -23.00
CA VAL A 49 -2.84 -13.81 -24.20
C VAL A 49 -3.59 -13.04 -25.28
N SER A 50 -3.31 -13.38 -26.53
CA SER A 50 -4.02 -12.80 -27.67
C SER A 50 -5.31 -13.57 -27.97
N GLY A 51 -6.33 -12.90 -28.48
CA GLY A 51 -7.58 -13.56 -28.87
C GLY A 51 -8.75 -12.60 -28.90
N ILE A 52 -9.91 -13.08 -29.34
CA ILE A 52 -11.13 -12.27 -29.42
C ILE A 52 -11.75 -12.16 -28.02
N LEU A 53 -12.10 -10.94 -27.60
CA LEU A 53 -12.86 -10.72 -26.37
C LEU A 53 -14.28 -11.21 -26.54
N ARG A 54 -14.66 -12.28 -25.82
CA ARG A 54 -16.00 -12.91 -25.92
C ARG A 54 -16.98 -12.35 -24.91
N GLU A 55 -16.56 -12.16 -23.67
CA GLU A 55 -17.45 -11.74 -22.60
C GLU A 55 -16.80 -10.69 -21.71
N MET A 56 -17.65 -9.84 -21.15
CA MET A 56 -17.32 -8.90 -20.06
C MET A 56 -18.31 -9.18 -18.93
N LYS A 57 -17.81 -9.55 -17.75
CA LYS A 57 -18.62 -10.02 -16.61
C LYS A 57 -18.84 -8.95 -15.52
N TYR A 58 -18.72 -7.71 -15.87
CA TYR A 58 -19.00 -6.56 -15.00
C TYR A 58 -19.47 -5.38 -15.84
N THR A 59 -20.03 -4.36 -15.18
CA THR A 59 -20.36 -3.06 -15.79
C THR A 59 -19.31 -2.02 -15.38
N ALA A 60 -19.15 -0.96 -16.17
CA ALA A 60 -18.29 0.16 -15.79
C ALA A 60 -18.78 0.75 -14.46
N ASP A 61 -17.85 1.14 -13.60
CA ASP A 61 -18.11 1.69 -12.26
C ASP A 61 -18.54 0.66 -11.19
N ASP A 62 -18.59 -0.63 -11.52
CA ASP A 62 -18.82 -1.68 -10.53
C ASP A 62 -17.63 -1.83 -9.56
N THR A 63 -17.96 -2.24 -8.34
CA THR A 63 -16.95 -2.71 -7.39
C THR A 63 -16.73 -4.20 -7.57
N VAL A 64 -15.49 -4.63 -7.74
CA VAL A 64 -15.09 -6.01 -7.97
C VAL A 64 -14.20 -6.51 -6.83
N GLU A 65 -14.28 -7.82 -6.59
CA GLU A 65 -13.41 -8.51 -5.64
C GLU A 65 -12.10 -8.96 -6.30
N LYS A 66 -11.08 -9.18 -5.48
CA LYS A 66 -9.84 -9.79 -5.96
C LYS A 66 -10.12 -11.18 -6.55
N ASP A 67 -9.45 -11.53 -7.65
CA ASP A 67 -9.58 -12.78 -8.42
C ASP A 67 -10.93 -12.99 -9.11
N GLN A 68 -11.87 -12.02 -9.03
CA GLN A 68 -13.10 -12.04 -9.82
C GLN A 68 -12.79 -12.00 -11.31
N VAL A 69 -13.46 -12.84 -12.11
CA VAL A 69 -13.32 -12.85 -13.58
C VAL A 69 -14.00 -11.61 -14.16
N LEU A 70 -13.23 -10.81 -14.87
CA LEU A 70 -13.68 -9.57 -15.50
C LEU A 70 -13.97 -9.75 -16.98
N PHE A 71 -13.04 -10.41 -17.69
CA PHE A 71 -13.15 -10.64 -19.13
C PHE A 71 -12.89 -12.10 -19.46
N VAL A 72 -13.50 -12.56 -20.54
CA VAL A 72 -13.26 -13.89 -21.12
C VAL A 72 -12.79 -13.72 -22.56
N ILE A 73 -11.55 -14.10 -22.80
CA ILE A 73 -10.95 -14.22 -24.14
C ILE A 73 -11.29 -15.61 -24.71
N GLU A 74 -11.41 -15.72 -26.01
CA GLU A 74 -11.70 -16.96 -26.70
C GLU A 74 -10.74 -18.09 -26.30
N LYS A 75 -11.29 -19.23 -25.84
CA LYS A 75 -10.53 -20.33 -25.22
C LYS A 75 -10.24 -21.49 -26.15
N ASP A 76 -10.96 -21.59 -27.29
CA ASP A 76 -11.03 -22.78 -28.08
C ASP A 76 -9.65 -23.24 -28.56
N GLU A 77 -8.84 -22.33 -29.06
CA GLU A 77 -7.47 -22.63 -29.50
C GLU A 77 -6.57 -23.07 -28.33
N TYR A 78 -6.63 -22.35 -27.21
CA TYR A 78 -5.82 -22.65 -26.03
C TYR A 78 -6.19 -24.00 -25.40
N GLN A 79 -7.48 -24.35 -25.40
CA GLN A 79 -7.98 -25.65 -24.95
C GLN A 79 -7.49 -26.78 -25.86
N ALA A 80 -7.49 -26.56 -27.19
CA ALA A 80 -6.96 -27.54 -28.13
C ALA A 80 -5.47 -27.79 -27.93
N VAL A 81 -4.69 -26.72 -27.72
CA VAL A 81 -3.25 -26.81 -27.41
C VAL A 81 -3.00 -27.54 -26.11
N GLU A 82 -3.72 -27.21 -25.04
CA GLU A 82 -3.60 -27.89 -23.75
C GLU A 82 -3.89 -29.39 -23.86
N ASN A 83 -4.95 -29.78 -24.58
CA ASN A 83 -5.29 -31.17 -24.81
C ASN A 83 -4.18 -31.91 -25.60
N ALA A 84 -3.58 -31.26 -26.61
CA ALA A 84 -2.46 -31.82 -27.36
C ALA A 84 -1.22 -32.05 -26.49
N GLN A 85 -0.87 -31.10 -25.63
CA GLN A 85 0.26 -31.27 -24.70
C GLN A 85 -0.01 -32.34 -23.65
N ARG A 86 -1.25 -32.47 -23.17
CA ARG A 86 -1.66 -33.55 -22.26
C ARG A 86 -1.46 -34.93 -22.90
N ALA A 87 -1.83 -35.08 -24.16
CA ALA A 87 -1.59 -36.33 -24.92
C ALA A 87 -0.10 -36.63 -25.10
N THR A 88 0.71 -35.58 -25.37
CA THR A 88 2.17 -35.69 -25.47
C THR A 88 2.81 -36.16 -24.17
N LEU A 89 2.38 -35.62 -23.03
CA LEU A 89 2.84 -36.05 -21.70
C LEU A 89 2.48 -37.51 -21.44
N GLN A 90 1.28 -37.94 -21.81
CA GLN A 90 0.85 -39.34 -21.66
C GLN A 90 1.72 -40.29 -22.52
N SER A 91 2.06 -39.91 -23.74
CA SER A 91 2.96 -40.65 -24.61
C SER A 91 4.37 -40.78 -24.04
N ALA A 92 4.92 -39.64 -23.50
CA ALA A 92 6.24 -39.64 -22.85
C ALA A 92 6.27 -40.56 -21.61
N LYS A 93 5.20 -40.56 -20.80
CA LYS A 93 5.08 -41.48 -19.65
C LYS A 93 5.03 -42.93 -20.07
N ALA A 94 4.34 -43.25 -21.13
CA ALA A 94 4.32 -44.61 -21.68
C ALA A 94 5.71 -45.04 -22.15
N ALA A 95 6.45 -44.18 -22.85
CA ALA A 95 7.84 -44.43 -23.26
C ALA A 95 8.77 -44.64 -22.04
N GLN A 96 8.61 -43.91 -20.98
CA GLN A 96 9.35 -44.12 -19.73
C GLN A 96 9.08 -45.51 -19.14
N GLN A 97 7.83 -45.94 -19.11
CA GLN A 97 7.48 -47.30 -18.61
C GLN A 97 8.14 -48.41 -19.46
N VAL A 98 8.21 -48.24 -20.79
CA VAL A 98 8.92 -49.16 -21.66
C VAL A 98 10.43 -49.22 -21.33
N ALA A 99 11.07 -48.07 -21.14
CA ALA A 99 12.46 -47.98 -20.79
C ALA A 99 12.74 -48.61 -19.39
N GLU A 100 11.88 -48.39 -18.43
CA GLU A 100 11.94 -49.02 -17.13
C GLU A 100 11.80 -50.56 -17.18
N ALA A 101 10.90 -51.05 -18.01
CA ALA A 101 10.78 -52.50 -18.24
C ALA A 101 12.03 -53.07 -18.93
N ALA A 102 12.65 -52.36 -19.88
CA ALA A 102 13.92 -52.76 -20.50
C ALA A 102 15.07 -52.79 -19.48
N LEU A 103 15.10 -51.89 -18.53
CA LEU A 103 16.06 -51.88 -17.43
C LEU A 103 15.95 -53.12 -16.55
N LEU A 104 14.73 -53.58 -16.21
CA LEU A 104 14.52 -54.83 -15.47
C LEU A 104 15.03 -56.07 -16.22
N VAL A 105 14.84 -56.08 -17.56
CA VAL A 105 15.38 -57.15 -18.41
C VAL A 105 16.92 -57.17 -18.41
N ALA A 106 17.54 -55.96 -18.49
CA ALA A 106 18.99 -55.82 -18.44
C ALA A 106 19.54 -56.26 -17.07
N GLN A 107 18.87 -55.96 -15.98
CA GLN A 107 19.24 -56.44 -14.64
C GLN A 107 19.19 -57.97 -14.57
N ALA A 108 18.13 -58.63 -15.05
CA ALA A 108 18.04 -60.07 -15.06
C ALA A 108 19.15 -60.76 -15.91
N LYS A 109 19.59 -60.07 -16.98
CA LYS A 109 20.74 -60.56 -17.78
C LYS A 109 22.05 -60.54 -16.97
N ILE A 110 22.30 -59.52 -16.15
CA ILE A 110 23.45 -59.49 -15.26
C ILE A 110 23.39 -60.60 -14.26
N ASP A 111 22.24 -60.83 -13.65
CA ASP A 111 22.07 -61.92 -12.65
C ASP A 111 22.39 -63.29 -13.26
N SER A 112 21.89 -63.55 -14.49
CA SER A 112 22.16 -64.75 -15.26
C SER A 112 23.66 -64.87 -15.62
N ALA A 113 24.28 -63.80 -16.16
CA ALA A 113 25.70 -63.79 -16.52
C ALA A 113 26.62 -63.99 -15.26
N THR A 114 26.23 -63.41 -14.17
CA THR A 114 26.95 -63.54 -12.90
C THR A 114 26.90 -65.01 -12.38
N ALA A 115 25.72 -65.65 -12.44
CA ALA A 115 25.57 -67.07 -12.10
C ALA A 115 26.41 -67.97 -13.00
N GLN A 116 26.44 -67.73 -14.32
CA GLN A 116 27.27 -68.44 -15.30
C GLN A 116 28.77 -68.24 -15.01
N SER A 117 29.18 -67.03 -14.71
CA SER A 117 30.60 -66.74 -14.35
C SER A 117 31.01 -67.43 -13.06
N ALA A 118 30.15 -67.47 -12.05
CA ALA A 118 30.40 -68.15 -10.79
C ALA A 118 30.52 -69.70 -11.00
N ALA A 119 29.67 -70.28 -11.86
CA ALA A 119 29.76 -71.70 -12.21
C ALA A 119 31.07 -72.04 -12.98
N ALA A 120 31.46 -71.20 -13.97
CA ALA A 120 32.69 -71.37 -14.72
C ALA A 120 33.91 -71.20 -13.83
N GLN A 121 33.89 -70.25 -12.89
CA GLN A 121 34.96 -70.02 -11.89
C GLN A 121 35.10 -71.24 -10.97
N ALA A 122 34.01 -71.82 -10.48
CA ALA A 122 34.03 -72.97 -9.64
C ALA A 122 34.58 -74.20 -10.37
N GLU A 123 34.25 -74.40 -11.69
CA GLU A 123 34.78 -75.47 -12.53
C GLU A 123 36.28 -75.31 -12.74
N TYR A 124 36.77 -74.11 -13.07
CA TYR A 124 38.21 -73.85 -13.20
C TYR A 124 38.95 -74.13 -11.92
N GLN A 125 38.46 -73.67 -10.79
CA GLN A 125 39.05 -74.00 -9.46
C GLN A 125 39.10 -75.52 -9.16
N ARG A 126 38.06 -76.25 -9.53
CA ARG A 126 38.01 -77.72 -9.42
C ARG A 126 39.08 -78.36 -10.30
N MET A 127 39.19 -77.96 -11.58
CA MET A 127 40.20 -78.47 -12.48
C MET A 127 41.64 -78.20 -12.00
N GLN A 128 41.83 -76.96 -11.48
CA GLN A 128 43.13 -76.59 -10.86
C GLN A 128 43.51 -77.45 -9.67
N SER A 129 42.56 -77.72 -8.75
CA SER A 129 42.83 -78.61 -7.61
C SER A 129 43.09 -80.07 -7.98
N LEU A 130 42.49 -80.58 -9.06
CA LEU A 130 42.71 -81.88 -9.64
C LEU A 130 44.05 -82.01 -10.35
N ALA A 131 44.59 -80.91 -10.86
CA ALA A 131 45.90 -80.83 -11.51
C ALA A 131 47.04 -81.20 -10.54
N ASP A 132 46.94 -80.78 -9.28
CA ASP A 132 47.92 -81.07 -8.21
C ASP A 132 48.02 -82.60 -7.94
N SER A 133 46.97 -83.33 -8.30
CA SER A 133 46.91 -84.80 -8.19
C SER A 133 47.21 -85.56 -9.48
N ASN A 134 47.65 -84.85 -10.57
CA ASN A 134 47.86 -85.42 -11.89
C ASN A 134 46.61 -86.11 -12.50
N ALA A 135 45.41 -85.75 -12.03
CA ALA A 135 44.14 -86.39 -12.44
C ALA A 135 43.47 -85.74 -13.72
N VAL A 136 44.01 -84.64 -14.23
CA VAL A 136 43.48 -83.92 -15.41
C VAL A 136 44.61 -83.48 -16.34
N SER A 137 44.34 -83.35 -17.62
CA SER A 137 45.32 -82.90 -18.66
C SER A 137 45.43 -81.36 -18.69
N LYS A 138 46.59 -80.85 -19.09
CA LYS A 138 46.78 -79.37 -19.27
C LYS A 138 45.77 -78.74 -20.22
N SER A 139 45.37 -79.47 -21.28
CA SER A 139 44.34 -79.02 -22.23
C SER A 139 42.96 -78.80 -21.58
N GLU A 140 42.59 -79.63 -20.58
CA GLU A 140 41.32 -79.46 -19.86
C GLU A 140 41.36 -78.26 -18.93
N ILE A 141 42.52 -77.95 -18.30
CA ILE A 141 42.71 -76.75 -17.48
C ILE A 141 42.66 -75.49 -18.37
N ASP A 142 43.38 -75.49 -19.51
CA ASP A 142 43.38 -74.36 -20.44
C ASP A 142 41.96 -74.10 -21.00
N THR A 143 41.15 -75.16 -21.23
CA THR A 143 39.75 -75.03 -21.65
C THR A 143 38.91 -74.43 -20.57
N ALA A 144 39.03 -74.90 -19.32
CA ALA A 144 38.28 -74.34 -18.21
C ALA A 144 38.66 -72.86 -17.90
N GLU A 145 39.95 -72.53 -18.05
CA GLU A 145 40.39 -71.12 -17.94
C GLU A 145 39.82 -70.24 -19.03
N ALA A 146 39.82 -70.71 -20.26
CA ALA A 146 39.19 -69.97 -21.36
C ALA A 146 37.69 -69.74 -21.14
N GLN A 147 37.01 -70.78 -20.66
CA GLN A 147 35.58 -70.69 -20.34
C GLN A 147 35.30 -69.71 -19.23
N MET A 148 36.11 -69.71 -18.16
CA MET A 148 36.02 -68.77 -17.05
C MET A 148 36.20 -67.31 -17.56
N LYS A 149 37.26 -67.07 -18.37
CA LYS A 149 37.51 -65.76 -18.95
C LYS A 149 36.37 -65.32 -19.88
N SER A 150 35.82 -66.21 -20.66
CA SER A 150 34.67 -65.94 -21.52
C SER A 150 33.42 -65.55 -20.74
N ALA A 151 33.14 -66.31 -19.66
CA ALA A 151 32.01 -66.02 -18.76
C ALA A 151 32.16 -64.67 -18.05
N ALA A 152 33.38 -64.32 -17.59
CA ALA A 152 33.69 -63.04 -16.97
C ALA A 152 33.50 -61.88 -17.95
N ALA A 153 33.95 -62.04 -19.21
CA ALA A 153 33.65 -61.07 -20.28
C ALA A 153 32.14 -60.89 -20.54
N GLY A 154 31.39 -62.01 -20.42
CA GLY A 154 29.92 -61.97 -20.49
C GLY A 154 29.29 -61.08 -19.42
N VAL A 155 29.81 -61.12 -18.17
CA VAL A 155 29.34 -60.23 -17.10
C VAL A 155 29.59 -58.76 -17.40
N GLU A 156 30.81 -58.43 -17.91
CA GLU A 156 31.14 -57.05 -18.28
C GLU A 156 30.28 -56.55 -19.45
N SER A 157 29.96 -57.42 -20.43
CA SER A 157 29.02 -57.09 -21.50
C SER A 157 27.57 -56.83 -20.98
N ALA A 158 27.11 -57.64 -20.00
CA ALA A 158 25.80 -57.44 -19.40
C ALA A 158 25.74 -56.13 -18.57
N LYS A 159 26.82 -55.80 -17.86
CA LYS A 159 26.96 -54.53 -17.13
C LYS A 159 26.90 -53.32 -18.07
N ALA A 160 27.61 -53.38 -19.22
CA ALA A 160 27.52 -52.32 -20.22
C ALA A 160 26.08 -52.17 -20.74
N GLY A 161 25.39 -53.32 -21.00
CA GLY A 161 23.97 -53.32 -21.39
C GLY A 161 23.06 -52.67 -20.32
N LEU A 162 23.31 -52.92 -19.04
CA LEU A 162 22.57 -52.27 -17.93
C LEU A 162 22.79 -50.77 -17.94
N ALA A 163 24.07 -50.30 -18.07
CA ALA A 163 24.40 -48.89 -18.11
C ALA A 163 23.69 -48.17 -19.26
N ALA A 164 23.60 -48.82 -20.45
CA ALA A 164 22.86 -48.30 -21.58
C ALA A 164 21.36 -48.17 -21.31
N SER A 165 20.73 -49.19 -20.69
CA SER A 165 19.32 -49.13 -20.31
C SER A 165 19.05 -48.07 -19.21
N GLN A 166 20.00 -47.85 -18.27
CA GLN A 166 19.89 -46.78 -17.27
C GLN A 166 19.92 -45.39 -17.94
N ALA A 167 20.79 -45.20 -18.91
CA ALA A 167 20.85 -43.95 -19.67
C ALA A 167 19.55 -43.72 -20.48
N GLU A 168 18.92 -44.77 -21.01
CA GLU A 168 17.66 -44.69 -21.73
C GLU A 168 16.50 -44.33 -20.79
N VAL A 169 16.42 -44.90 -19.59
CA VAL A 169 15.46 -44.48 -18.54
C VAL A 169 15.68 -43.01 -18.16
N SER A 170 16.92 -42.54 -18.01
CA SER A 170 17.24 -41.15 -17.71
C SER A 170 16.76 -40.23 -18.84
N SER A 171 17.01 -40.62 -20.09
CA SER A 171 16.53 -39.87 -21.27
C SER A 171 15.00 -39.78 -21.31
N ALA A 172 14.31 -40.91 -21.08
CA ALA A 172 12.85 -40.97 -21.05
C ALA A 172 12.26 -40.08 -19.91
N LYS A 173 12.87 -40.09 -18.74
CA LYS A 173 12.50 -39.18 -17.63
C LYS A 173 12.67 -37.71 -18.01
N ALA A 174 13.72 -37.34 -18.70
CA ALA A 174 13.91 -35.98 -19.20
C ALA A 174 12.82 -35.58 -20.21
N MET A 175 12.36 -36.50 -21.08
CA MET A 175 11.27 -36.26 -22.02
C MET A 175 9.92 -36.05 -21.28
N VAL A 176 9.65 -36.80 -20.20
CA VAL A 176 8.47 -36.62 -19.37
C VAL A 176 8.51 -35.24 -18.70
N SER A 177 9.66 -34.84 -18.15
CA SER A 177 9.84 -33.54 -17.52
C SER A 177 9.59 -32.40 -18.50
N LYS A 178 10.13 -32.51 -19.74
CA LYS A 178 9.88 -31.53 -20.82
C LYS A 178 8.39 -31.46 -21.16
N ALA A 179 7.74 -32.60 -21.41
CA ALA A 179 6.34 -32.63 -21.77
C ALA A 179 5.42 -32.10 -20.66
N SER A 180 5.81 -32.31 -19.38
CA SER A 180 5.11 -31.74 -18.22
C SER A 180 5.21 -30.21 -18.19
N ALA A 181 6.39 -29.63 -18.46
CA ALA A 181 6.58 -28.20 -18.52
C ALA A 181 5.83 -27.55 -19.70
N ASP A 182 5.78 -28.24 -20.84
CA ASP A 182 5.02 -27.77 -22.01
C ASP A 182 3.52 -27.78 -21.75
N LEU A 183 2.99 -28.79 -21.03
CA LEU A 183 1.59 -28.84 -20.59
C LEU A 183 1.29 -27.73 -19.58
N GLU A 184 2.16 -27.51 -18.61
CA GLU A 184 2.00 -26.42 -17.62
C GLU A 184 1.87 -25.06 -18.30
N ARG A 185 2.73 -24.76 -19.27
CA ARG A 185 2.66 -23.52 -20.05
C ARG A 185 1.33 -23.41 -20.81
N ALA A 186 0.87 -24.47 -21.44
CA ALA A 186 -0.41 -24.48 -22.16
C ALA A 186 -1.60 -24.24 -21.21
N THR A 187 -1.56 -24.84 -20.02
CA THR A 187 -2.56 -24.66 -18.96
C THR A 187 -2.57 -23.22 -18.43
N LEU A 188 -1.40 -22.60 -18.24
CA LEU A 188 -1.30 -21.18 -17.83
C LEU A 188 -1.92 -20.26 -18.90
N ASN A 189 -1.61 -20.48 -20.18
CA ASN A 189 -2.19 -19.68 -21.26
C ASN A 189 -3.72 -19.81 -21.32
N LEU A 190 -4.25 -21.01 -21.14
CA LEU A 190 -5.69 -21.25 -21.07
C LEU A 190 -6.32 -20.53 -19.87
N ASN A 191 -5.68 -20.57 -18.71
CA ASN A 191 -6.15 -19.86 -17.51
C ASN A 191 -6.13 -18.34 -17.69
N TRP A 192 -5.18 -17.80 -18.45
CA TRP A 192 -5.09 -16.36 -18.73
C TRP A 192 -6.15 -15.86 -19.71
N CYS A 193 -6.89 -16.77 -20.38
CA CYS A 193 -8.10 -16.39 -21.11
C CYS A 193 -9.20 -15.87 -20.18
N ASP A 194 -9.23 -16.29 -18.92
CA ASP A 194 -10.05 -15.69 -17.87
C ASP A 194 -9.27 -14.57 -17.21
N VAL A 195 -9.45 -13.34 -17.68
CA VAL A 195 -8.78 -12.18 -17.12
C VAL A 195 -9.44 -11.81 -15.79
N ARG A 196 -8.66 -11.84 -14.71
CA ARG A 196 -9.14 -11.63 -13.35
C ARG A 196 -8.64 -10.31 -12.75
N ALA A 197 -9.41 -9.79 -11.77
CA ALA A 197 -9.05 -8.62 -11.00
C ALA A 197 -7.83 -8.90 -10.11
N PRO A 198 -6.70 -8.17 -10.23
CA PRO A 198 -5.54 -8.36 -9.39
C PRO A 198 -5.74 -7.82 -7.96
N ILE A 199 -6.61 -6.84 -7.80
CA ILE A 199 -6.99 -6.22 -6.52
C ILE A 199 -8.50 -6.06 -6.44
N ALA A 200 -9.03 -5.95 -5.22
CA ALA A 200 -10.40 -5.50 -5.01
C ALA A 200 -10.49 -3.98 -5.15
N GLY A 201 -11.54 -3.47 -5.78
CA GLY A 201 -11.74 -2.04 -5.97
C GLY A 201 -12.81 -1.72 -7.00
N ARG A 202 -12.91 -0.46 -7.37
CA ARG A 202 -13.83 0.02 -8.39
C ARG A 202 -13.18 -0.02 -9.77
N VAL A 203 -13.90 -0.58 -10.73
CA VAL A 203 -13.44 -0.64 -12.12
C VAL A 203 -13.69 0.69 -12.81
N THR A 204 -12.68 1.19 -13.51
CA THR A 204 -12.76 2.42 -14.30
C THR A 204 -13.32 2.14 -15.71
N ARG A 205 -13.17 3.10 -16.59
CA ARG A 205 -13.63 2.99 -17.99
C ARG A 205 -12.97 1.81 -18.71
N ASN A 206 -13.77 1.01 -19.40
CA ASN A 206 -13.31 -0.05 -20.28
C ASN A 206 -12.70 0.52 -21.56
N VAL A 207 -11.49 0.06 -21.88
CA VAL A 207 -10.81 0.37 -23.14
C VAL A 207 -11.19 -0.67 -24.21
N ALA A 208 -11.27 -1.95 -23.82
CA ALA A 208 -11.63 -3.05 -24.71
C ALA A 208 -13.16 -3.22 -24.85
N LYS A 209 -13.60 -3.66 -26.03
CA LYS A 209 -15.00 -3.98 -26.33
C LYS A 209 -15.15 -5.42 -26.78
N ILE A 210 -16.29 -6.02 -26.47
CA ILE A 210 -16.64 -7.38 -26.93
C ILE A 210 -16.53 -7.45 -28.46
N GLY A 211 -15.90 -8.51 -28.96
CA GLY A 211 -15.62 -8.72 -30.38
C GLY A 211 -14.27 -8.17 -30.86
N ASN A 212 -13.58 -7.37 -30.07
CA ASN A 212 -12.25 -6.88 -30.42
C ASN A 212 -11.21 -8.02 -30.35
N LEU A 213 -10.29 -8.03 -31.31
CA LEU A 213 -9.07 -8.82 -31.22
C LEU A 213 -8.10 -8.13 -30.29
N LEU A 214 -7.74 -8.80 -29.21
CA LEU A 214 -6.76 -8.36 -28.21
C LEU A 214 -5.39 -8.95 -28.54
N LYS A 215 -4.34 -8.19 -28.24
CA LYS A 215 -2.95 -8.66 -28.26
C LYS A 215 -2.44 -8.75 -26.82
N GLU A 216 -1.40 -9.54 -26.63
CA GLU A 216 -0.69 -9.59 -25.37
C GLU A 216 -0.16 -8.19 -24.99
N GLY A 217 -0.40 -7.74 -23.76
CA GLY A 217 -0.05 -6.42 -23.26
C GLY A 217 -1.12 -5.35 -23.41
N ASP A 218 -2.17 -5.57 -24.21
CA ASP A 218 -3.25 -4.60 -24.40
C ASP A 218 -3.95 -4.27 -23.07
N GLU A 219 -4.18 -3.00 -22.83
CA GLU A 219 -4.92 -2.51 -21.66
C GLU A 219 -6.41 -2.73 -21.84
N LEU A 220 -7.04 -3.35 -20.84
CA LEU A 220 -8.47 -3.66 -20.85
C LEU A 220 -9.26 -2.69 -19.99
N THR A 221 -8.80 -2.46 -18.77
CA THR A 221 -9.39 -1.57 -17.78
C THR A 221 -8.37 -1.28 -16.66
N SER A 222 -8.74 -0.38 -15.75
CA SER A 222 -8.01 -0.16 -14.50
C SER A 222 -8.94 -0.37 -13.32
N ILE A 223 -8.39 -0.84 -12.20
CA ILE A 223 -9.10 -0.98 -10.93
C ILE A 223 -8.43 -0.06 -9.92
N ILE A 224 -9.24 0.70 -9.21
CA ILE A 224 -8.80 1.67 -8.20
C ILE A 224 -9.36 1.26 -6.85
N LYS A 225 -8.48 1.16 -5.85
CA LYS A 225 -8.87 0.98 -4.46
C LYS A 225 -9.09 2.35 -3.81
N GLU A 226 -10.36 2.73 -3.65
CA GLU A 226 -10.76 4.04 -3.15
C GLU A 226 -10.93 4.10 -1.62
N ASN A 227 -11.01 2.97 -0.94
CA ASN A 227 -11.16 2.90 0.51
C ASN A 227 -10.12 1.95 1.12
N PRO A 228 -9.30 2.45 2.09
CA PRO A 228 -9.17 3.86 2.46
C PRO A 228 -8.62 4.72 1.31
N ILE A 229 -8.61 6.05 1.44
CA ILE A 229 -8.02 6.99 0.49
C ILE A 229 -6.87 7.75 1.14
N TRP A 230 -5.84 8.03 0.38
CA TRP A 230 -4.71 8.86 0.81
C TRP A 230 -4.93 10.32 0.45
N VAL A 231 -4.37 11.18 1.26
CA VAL A 231 -4.24 12.61 0.97
C VAL A 231 -2.79 12.99 1.12
N ASN A 232 -2.18 13.42 0.03
CA ASN A 232 -0.83 13.93 0.00
C ASN A 232 -0.85 15.45 0.10
N PHE A 233 0.03 16.02 0.91
CA PHE A 233 0.21 17.46 1.07
C PHE A 233 1.65 17.77 1.43
N ASN A 234 2.07 19.01 1.19
CA ASN A 234 3.44 19.42 1.41
C ASN A 234 3.48 20.50 2.50
N ILE A 235 4.42 20.35 3.45
CA ILE A 235 4.67 21.34 4.49
C ILE A 235 6.05 21.94 4.26
N SER A 236 6.19 23.26 4.35
CA SER A 236 7.49 23.91 4.17
C SER A 236 8.48 23.52 5.28
N GLU A 237 9.74 23.26 4.93
CA GLU A 237 10.82 22.97 5.87
C GLU A 237 10.93 24.06 6.93
N ARG A 238 10.83 25.31 6.51
CA ARG A 238 10.89 26.46 7.41
C ARG A 238 9.85 26.38 8.52
N PHE A 239 8.59 26.06 8.17
CA PHE A 239 7.53 25.90 9.16
C PHE A 239 7.83 24.76 10.13
N LEU A 240 8.34 23.63 9.65
CA LEU A 240 8.71 22.50 10.52
C LEU A 240 9.83 22.86 11.48
N LEU A 241 10.85 23.59 11.02
CA LEU A 241 11.96 24.04 11.87
C LEU A 241 11.50 25.08 12.90
N ASP A 242 10.64 26.02 12.52
CA ASP A 242 10.10 27.03 13.45
C ASP A 242 9.21 26.35 14.50
N PHE A 243 8.36 25.41 14.07
CA PHE A 243 7.54 24.61 14.98
C PHE A 243 8.38 23.78 15.98
N GLN A 244 9.48 23.16 15.53
CA GLN A 244 10.40 22.43 16.40
C GLN A 244 11.10 23.35 17.41
N ARG A 245 11.49 24.58 17.01
CA ARG A 245 12.13 25.56 17.89
C ARG A 245 11.20 26.10 18.98
N GLU A 246 9.92 26.34 18.63
CA GLU A 246 8.93 26.85 19.58
C GLU A 246 8.48 25.78 20.58
N ASN A 247 8.42 24.52 20.14
CA ASN A 247 8.04 23.38 20.96
C ASN A 247 9.29 22.62 21.43
N LYS A 248 10.17 23.23 22.26
CA LYS A 248 11.38 22.59 22.81
C LYS A 248 11.13 21.12 23.17
N GLU A 249 11.56 20.24 22.28
CA GLU A 249 11.22 18.81 22.25
C GLU A 249 11.92 17.95 23.31
N GLU A 250 12.63 18.53 24.27
CA GLU A 250 13.41 17.76 25.25
C GLU A 250 12.55 16.92 26.23
N GLU A 251 11.23 17.13 26.30
CA GLU A 251 10.37 16.42 27.27
C GLU A 251 9.13 15.74 26.70
N ARG A 252 8.90 15.75 25.39
CA ARG A 252 7.71 15.09 24.83
C ARG A 252 8.03 13.68 24.31
N PRO A 253 7.25 12.64 24.69
CA PRO A 253 7.41 11.32 24.10
C PRO A 253 7.20 11.43 22.58
N LYS A 254 8.02 10.71 21.77
CA LYS A 254 7.85 10.62 20.33
C LYS A 254 6.39 10.25 20.06
N ARG A 255 5.60 11.18 19.55
CA ARG A 255 4.23 10.89 19.14
C ARG A 255 4.30 9.94 17.96
N GLU A 256 3.58 8.83 18.03
CA GLU A 256 3.34 8.00 16.86
C GLU A 256 2.60 8.82 15.82
N LEU A 257 3.02 8.74 14.56
CA LEU A 257 2.38 9.48 13.44
C LEU A 257 0.88 9.29 13.43
N SER A 258 0.43 8.05 13.67
CA SER A 258 -0.98 7.67 13.74
C SER A 258 -1.78 8.38 14.85
N SER A 259 -1.11 9.01 15.82
CA SER A 259 -1.78 9.82 16.86
C SER A 259 -2.08 11.25 16.42
N ILE A 260 -1.50 11.71 15.31
CA ILE A 260 -1.70 13.06 14.77
C ILE A 260 -2.99 13.06 13.95
N LYS A 261 -3.99 13.77 14.47
CA LYS A 261 -5.28 13.93 13.80
C LYS A 261 -5.15 14.89 12.63
N VAL A 262 -5.69 14.49 11.51
CA VAL A 262 -5.76 15.28 10.29
C VAL A 262 -7.23 15.35 9.88
N THR A 263 -7.68 16.56 9.58
CA THR A 263 -9.02 16.77 9.04
C THR A 263 -8.91 17.39 7.66
N MET A 264 -9.88 17.15 6.80
CA MET A 264 -9.89 17.78 5.48
C MET A 264 -11.26 18.25 5.05
N GLN A 265 -11.25 19.14 4.07
CA GLN A 265 -12.36 19.81 3.46
C GLN A 265 -12.19 19.78 1.94
N ARG A 266 -13.25 19.44 1.21
CA ARG A 266 -13.33 19.65 -0.24
C ARG A 266 -13.75 21.09 -0.54
N SER A 267 -13.52 21.53 -1.74
CA SER A 267 -14.09 22.81 -2.19
C SER A 267 -15.62 22.77 -2.13
N GLY A 268 -16.21 23.68 -1.35
CA GLY A 268 -17.66 23.79 -1.15
C GLY A 268 -18.23 23.08 0.09
N ASP A 269 -17.41 22.37 0.85
CA ASP A 269 -17.84 21.81 2.15
C ASP A 269 -17.84 22.91 3.23
N ASP A 270 -18.79 22.83 4.15
CA ASP A 270 -18.79 23.66 5.35
C ASP A 270 -17.89 23.03 6.43
N GLY A 271 -16.80 23.70 6.81
CA GLY A 271 -15.83 23.20 7.79
C GLY A 271 -14.98 22.05 7.26
N PHE A 272 -14.52 21.17 8.16
CA PHE A 272 -13.63 20.04 7.90
C PHE A 272 -14.31 18.71 8.26
N PRO A 273 -15.24 18.21 7.43
CA PRO A 273 -16.09 17.07 7.80
C PRO A 273 -15.37 15.72 7.83
N PHE A 274 -14.24 15.59 7.10
CA PHE A 274 -13.52 14.33 7.02
C PHE A 274 -12.44 14.26 8.08
N GLN A 275 -12.34 13.11 8.74
CA GLN A 275 -11.32 12.84 9.76
C GLN A 275 -10.42 11.71 9.33
N GLY A 276 -9.13 11.89 9.53
CA GLY A 276 -8.09 10.93 9.21
C GLY A 276 -6.92 11.05 10.17
N VAL A 277 -5.88 10.29 9.90
CA VAL A 277 -4.65 10.28 10.69
C VAL A 277 -3.45 10.41 9.77
N LEU A 278 -2.38 10.99 10.29
CA LEU A 278 -1.10 11.04 9.58
C LEU A 278 -0.53 9.62 9.53
N ASP A 279 -0.10 9.20 8.34
CA ASP A 279 0.40 7.86 8.07
C ASP A 279 1.89 7.85 7.74
N TYR A 280 2.32 8.84 6.96
CA TYR A 280 3.68 8.89 6.43
C TYR A 280 4.15 10.33 6.25
N TYR A 281 5.45 10.55 6.38
CA TYR A 281 6.14 11.72 5.87
C TYR A 281 7.44 11.29 5.18
N ASP A 282 7.82 12.03 4.14
CA ASP A 282 9.08 11.77 3.45
C ASP A 282 10.25 12.27 4.32
N PRO A 283 11.27 11.44 4.60
CA PRO A 283 12.44 11.87 5.34
C PRO A 283 13.35 12.82 4.55
N GLN A 284 13.02 13.07 3.28
CA GLN A 284 13.77 13.95 2.39
C GLN A 284 13.00 15.24 2.12
N VAL A 285 13.72 16.37 2.17
CA VAL A 285 13.20 17.66 1.71
C VAL A 285 13.32 17.72 0.19
N ASP A 286 12.24 18.07 -0.48
CA ASP A 286 12.28 18.40 -1.90
C ASP A 286 13.03 19.72 -2.09
N TYR A 287 14.21 19.65 -2.74
CA TYR A 287 15.12 20.78 -2.91
C TYR A 287 14.59 21.84 -3.88
N GLU A 288 13.65 21.49 -4.78
CA GLU A 288 13.08 22.46 -5.73
C GLU A 288 12.03 23.34 -5.06
N THR A 289 11.25 22.77 -4.13
CA THR A 289 10.15 23.45 -3.45
C THR A 289 10.44 23.83 -2.00
N GLY A 290 11.50 23.28 -1.38
CA GLY A 290 11.82 23.46 0.04
C GLY A 290 10.73 22.91 0.95
N THR A 291 10.06 21.81 0.54
CA THR A 291 8.96 21.21 1.28
C THR A 291 9.22 19.74 1.61
N VAL A 292 8.56 19.26 2.65
CA VAL A 292 8.51 17.83 3.02
C VAL A 292 7.12 17.32 2.67
N LYS A 293 7.06 16.16 1.99
CA LYS A 293 5.81 15.52 1.62
C LYS A 293 5.26 14.72 2.80
N PHE A 294 3.99 14.97 3.10
CA PHE A 294 3.21 14.24 4.11
C PHE A 294 2.07 13.49 3.46
N ARG A 295 1.65 12.41 4.10
CA ARG A 295 0.49 11.63 3.70
C ARG A 295 -0.39 11.33 4.90
N ALA A 296 -1.70 11.54 4.73
CA ALA A 296 -2.71 11.15 5.70
C ALA A 296 -3.67 10.13 5.10
N VAL A 297 -4.24 9.27 5.94
CA VAL A 297 -5.20 8.23 5.56
C VAL A 297 -6.58 8.61 6.04
N PHE A 298 -7.55 8.51 5.15
CA PHE A 298 -8.96 8.78 5.43
C PHE A 298 -9.81 7.57 5.05
N GLN A 299 -10.83 7.27 5.86
CA GLN A 299 -11.85 6.29 5.49
C GLN A 299 -12.80 6.92 4.46
N ASN A 300 -13.10 6.19 3.41
CA ASN A 300 -13.89 6.65 2.28
C ASN A 300 -15.14 5.78 2.07
N ASP A 301 -15.84 5.46 3.15
CA ASP A 301 -17.02 4.59 3.17
C ASP A 301 -18.35 5.37 3.16
N GLN A 302 -18.30 6.69 3.26
CA GLN A 302 -19.51 7.53 3.34
C GLN A 302 -20.21 7.61 1.97
N GLN A 303 -21.40 7.02 1.89
CA GLN A 303 -22.19 6.92 0.65
C GLN A 303 -22.53 8.27 0.01
N ASN A 304 -22.72 9.34 0.80
CA ASN A 304 -23.14 10.66 0.31
C ASN A 304 -21.99 11.67 0.13
N GLN A 305 -20.79 11.35 0.58
CA GLN A 305 -19.63 12.25 0.56
C GLN A 305 -18.37 11.56 0.06
N LYS A 306 -18.52 10.70 -0.94
CA LYS A 306 -17.42 9.91 -1.47
C LYS A 306 -16.33 10.81 -2.05
N LEU A 307 -15.09 10.53 -1.62
CA LEU A 307 -13.90 11.18 -2.16
C LEU A 307 -13.46 10.44 -3.43
N LEU A 308 -13.08 11.18 -4.43
CA LEU A 308 -12.50 10.63 -5.65
C LEU A 308 -11.00 10.89 -5.66
N PRO A 309 -10.16 9.94 -6.09
CA PRO A 309 -8.74 10.20 -6.31
C PRO A 309 -8.52 11.33 -7.30
N GLY A 310 -7.49 12.16 -7.07
CA GLY A 310 -7.18 13.33 -7.88
C GLY A 310 -7.96 14.60 -7.53
N GLN A 311 -8.69 14.62 -6.41
CA GLN A 311 -9.37 15.84 -5.94
C GLN A 311 -8.42 16.71 -5.12
N PHE A 312 -8.48 18.02 -5.37
CA PHE A 312 -7.83 19.01 -4.50
C PHE A 312 -8.67 19.23 -3.25
N VAL A 313 -8.00 19.20 -2.11
CA VAL A 313 -8.59 19.33 -0.78
C VAL A 313 -7.77 20.29 0.07
N ARG A 314 -8.40 20.91 1.07
CA ARG A 314 -7.68 21.61 2.14
C ARG A 314 -7.55 20.69 3.32
N VAL A 315 -6.34 20.55 3.81
CA VAL A 315 -5.97 19.69 4.94
C VAL A 315 -5.69 20.55 6.14
N ARG A 316 -6.15 20.12 7.31
CA ARG A 316 -5.88 20.76 8.60
C ARG A 316 -5.27 19.72 9.54
N ILE A 317 -4.06 19.99 10.01
CA ILE A 317 -3.25 19.12 10.85
C ILE A 317 -3.28 19.67 12.27
N GLN A 318 -3.60 18.86 13.27
CA GLN A 318 -3.52 19.24 14.66
C GLN A 318 -2.06 19.17 15.14
N MET A 319 -1.43 20.34 15.29
CA MET A 319 -0.04 20.46 15.69
C MET A 319 0.15 20.35 17.21
N GLY A 320 -0.85 20.73 17.98
CA GLY A 320 -0.84 20.70 19.44
C GLY A 320 -2.04 21.41 20.01
N ASP A 321 -1.99 21.68 21.30
CA ASP A 321 -3.02 22.40 22.01
C ASP A 321 -2.38 23.64 22.70
N LEU A 322 -3.02 24.80 22.54
CA LEU A 322 -2.66 26.00 23.25
C LEU A 322 -3.39 26.00 24.60
N GLU A 323 -2.67 25.65 25.65
CA GLU A 323 -3.21 25.61 27.01
C GLU A 323 -3.40 27.03 27.58
N ASN A 324 -4.44 27.23 28.38
CA ASN A 324 -4.77 28.49 29.03
C ASN A 324 -4.88 29.71 28.07
N ALA A 325 -5.36 29.48 26.84
CA ALA A 325 -5.62 30.56 25.89
C ALA A 325 -6.70 31.51 26.42
N LEU A 326 -6.39 32.83 26.40
CA LEU A 326 -7.37 33.85 26.73
C LEU A 326 -8.17 34.23 25.50
N LEU A 327 -9.46 33.92 25.51
CA LEU A 327 -10.38 34.22 24.42
C LEU A 327 -11.27 35.40 24.76
N ILE A 328 -11.40 36.31 23.82
CA ILE A 328 -12.37 37.40 23.86
C ILE A 328 -13.21 37.41 22.57
N PRO A 329 -14.47 37.87 22.60
CA PRO A 329 -15.25 38.05 21.39
C PRO A 329 -14.54 39.00 20.42
N GLU A 330 -14.41 38.66 19.12
CA GLU A 330 -13.73 39.51 18.13
C GLU A 330 -14.30 40.94 18.06
N LYS A 331 -15.61 41.09 18.32
CA LYS A 331 -16.27 42.40 18.36
C LYS A 331 -15.71 43.37 19.42
N CYS A 332 -14.94 42.88 20.41
CA CYS A 332 -14.31 43.70 21.43
C CYS A 332 -13.03 44.40 20.94
N VAL A 333 -12.50 43.97 19.80
CA VAL A 333 -11.20 44.41 19.31
C VAL A 333 -11.38 45.64 18.40
N ILE A 334 -10.59 46.67 18.72
CA ILE A 334 -10.47 47.86 17.89
C ILE A 334 -9.16 47.79 17.13
N ARG A 335 -9.27 47.68 15.79
CA ARG A 335 -8.10 47.63 14.91
C ARG A 335 -7.78 49.02 14.38
N GLU A 336 -6.58 49.51 14.64
CA GLU A 336 -6.07 50.79 14.16
C GLU A 336 -4.71 50.62 13.48
N ALA A 337 -4.28 51.61 12.75
CA ALA A 337 -2.95 51.60 12.13
C ALA A 337 -1.78 51.45 13.15
N SER A 338 -2.02 51.82 14.42
CA SER A 338 -1.06 51.74 15.52
C SER A 338 -1.07 50.37 16.26
N GLY A 339 -1.97 49.46 15.94
CA GLY A 339 -2.12 48.14 16.57
C GLY A 339 -3.56 47.79 16.94
N ASP A 340 -3.70 46.67 17.62
CA ASP A 340 -4.99 46.16 18.10
C ASP A 340 -5.17 46.55 19.57
N PHE A 341 -6.37 47.00 19.93
CA PHE A 341 -6.71 47.53 21.24
C PHE A 341 -8.02 46.96 21.76
N VAL A 342 -8.13 46.87 23.07
CA VAL A 342 -9.37 46.59 23.80
C VAL A 342 -9.61 47.66 24.86
N PHE A 343 -10.88 47.83 25.26
CA PHE A 343 -11.19 48.63 26.47
C PHE A 343 -11.38 47.71 27.66
N LEU A 344 -10.70 48.06 28.75
CA LEU A 344 -10.84 47.40 30.04
C LEU A 344 -11.55 48.31 31.03
N LEU A 345 -12.35 47.72 31.89
CA LEU A 345 -12.96 48.46 33.00
C LEU A 345 -12.00 48.50 34.18
N GLY A 346 -11.55 49.70 34.55
CA GLY A 346 -10.73 49.96 35.75
C GLY A 346 -11.55 50.07 37.04
N SER A 347 -10.86 50.14 38.17
CA SER A 347 -11.42 50.18 39.54
C SER A 347 -12.39 51.37 39.80
N ASP A 348 -12.25 52.47 39.06
CA ASP A 348 -13.05 53.69 39.27
C ASP A 348 -14.26 53.80 38.31
N SER A 349 -14.69 52.68 37.69
CA SER A 349 -15.67 52.66 36.60
C SER A 349 -15.24 53.52 35.40
N LYS A 350 -13.95 53.65 35.16
CA LYS A 350 -13.36 54.29 33.99
C LYS A 350 -12.80 53.25 33.04
N VAL A 351 -12.97 53.46 31.74
CA VAL A 351 -12.39 52.60 30.73
C VAL A 351 -10.96 52.97 30.43
N GLU A 352 -10.10 51.98 30.40
CA GLU A 352 -8.70 52.07 29.98
C GLU A 352 -8.52 51.39 28.63
N ARG A 353 -7.91 52.06 27.66
CA ARG A 353 -7.52 51.47 26.38
C ARG A 353 -6.18 50.77 26.56
N ARG A 354 -6.17 49.48 26.23
CA ARG A 354 -4.96 48.64 26.34
C ARG A 354 -4.65 48.01 25.01
N GLN A 355 -3.39 48.07 24.61
CA GLN A 355 -2.87 47.39 23.43
C GLN A 355 -2.76 45.88 23.73
N VAL A 356 -3.15 45.07 22.74
CA VAL A 356 -3.13 43.60 22.80
C VAL A 356 -2.50 43.03 21.53
N GLU A 357 -1.86 41.91 21.68
CA GLU A 357 -1.42 41.11 20.55
C GLU A 357 -2.41 39.98 20.33
N LEU A 358 -2.97 39.94 19.14
CA LEU A 358 -3.97 38.95 18.77
C LEU A 358 -3.32 37.69 18.19
N GLY A 359 -3.90 36.54 18.51
CA GLY A 359 -3.52 35.24 17.97
C GLY A 359 -4.54 34.68 16.99
N ILE A 360 -4.73 33.39 17.05
CA ILE A 360 -5.66 32.66 16.20
C ILE A 360 -7.13 32.95 16.56
N LYS A 361 -7.99 32.79 15.56
CA LYS A 361 -9.44 32.96 15.71
C LYS A 361 -10.07 31.57 15.99
N ASP A 362 -10.97 31.52 16.98
CA ASP A 362 -11.77 30.34 17.33
C ASP A 362 -13.27 30.71 17.26
N GLY A 363 -13.91 30.42 16.14
CA GLY A 363 -15.29 30.79 15.87
C GLY A 363 -15.52 32.31 15.91
N GLU A 364 -16.35 32.79 16.85
CA GLU A 364 -16.61 34.20 17.08
C GLU A 364 -15.61 34.87 18.05
N ASN A 365 -14.70 34.09 18.63
CA ASN A 365 -13.70 34.55 19.57
C ASN A 365 -12.32 34.63 18.94
N ILE A 366 -11.46 35.46 19.52
CA ILE A 366 -10.06 35.58 19.14
C ILE A 366 -9.18 35.39 20.37
N VAL A 367 -8.08 34.67 20.20
CA VAL A 367 -7.06 34.51 21.24
C VAL A 367 -6.27 35.78 21.42
N VAL A 368 -6.03 36.17 22.67
CA VAL A 368 -5.10 37.23 23.00
C VAL A 368 -3.81 36.60 23.50
N GLN A 369 -2.71 36.83 22.77
CA GLN A 369 -1.37 36.32 23.11
C GLN A 369 -0.69 37.13 24.21
N SER A 370 -0.87 38.44 24.17
CA SER A 370 -0.31 39.35 25.20
C SER A 370 -1.18 40.55 25.42
N GLY A 371 -1.01 41.20 26.60
CA GLY A 371 -1.69 42.44 26.96
C GLY A 371 -2.95 42.27 27.83
N LEU A 372 -3.45 41.07 28.07
CA LEU A 372 -4.59 40.77 28.95
C LEU A 372 -4.23 39.80 30.07
N LYS A 373 -4.97 39.89 31.17
CA LYS A 373 -4.94 38.95 32.29
C LYS A 373 -6.31 38.26 32.42
N PRO A 374 -6.39 37.04 32.99
CA PRO A 374 -7.64 36.33 33.16
C PRO A 374 -8.71 37.07 33.99
N GLU A 375 -8.25 37.90 34.93
CA GLU A 375 -9.10 38.70 35.82
C GLU A 375 -9.59 40.03 35.18
N ASP A 376 -9.06 40.45 34.03
CA ASP A 376 -9.40 41.72 33.39
C ASP A 376 -10.87 41.69 32.93
N GLN A 377 -11.56 42.82 33.05
CA GLN A 377 -12.91 43.02 32.57
C GLN A 377 -12.91 43.73 31.22
N VAL A 378 -13.11 42.97 30.13
CA VAL A 378 -13.12 43.52 28.76
C VAL A 378 -14.51 44.03 28.42
N VAL A 379 -14.57 45.22 27.83
CA VAL A 379 -15.84 45.81 27.36
C VAL A 379 -16.25 45.11 26.07
N VAL A 380 -17.46 44.49 26.06
CA VAL A 380 -17.98 43.70 24.93
C VAL A 380 -18.95 44.50 24.06
N ASP A 381 -19.76 45.38 24.66
CA ASP A 381 -20.70 46.22 23.95
C ASP A 381 -20.58 47.68 24.37
N GLY A 382 -20.93 48.61 23.43
CA GLY A 382 -20.85 50.04 23.65
C GLY A 382 -19.50 50.70 23.26
N ILE A 383 -18.60 49.96 22.66
CA ILE A 383 -17.19 50.36 22.36
C ILE A 383 -17.12 51.59 21.45
N GLN A 384 -18.05 51.80 20.51
CA GLN A 384 -17.98 52.83 19.43
C GLN A 384 -17.97 54.26 19.95
N ARG A 385 -18.32 54.51 21.21
CA ARG A 385 -18.44 55.83 21.81
C ARG A 385 -17.55 56.06 22.98
N LEU A 386 -16.55 55.19 23.18
CA LEU A 386 -15.68 55.24 24.35
C LEU A 386 -14.36 55.93 24.04
N PHE A 387 -13.90 56.67 25.01
CA PHE A 387 -12.55 57.28 25.03
C PHE A 387 -11.81 56.82 26.29
N SER A 388 -10.49 56.70 26.22
CA SER A 388 -9.68 56.32 27.39
C SER A 388 -9.88 57.33 28.53
N GLY A 389 -10.12 56.81 29.73
CA GLY A 389 -10.38 57.62 30.94
C GLY A 389 -11.86 57.99 31.13
N GLN A 390 -12.76 57.64 30.24
CA GLN A 390 -14.20 57.95 30.32
C GLN A 390 -14.88 57.09 31.38
N LYS A 391 -15.73 57.73 32.21
CA LYS A 391 -16.54 57.02 33.20
C LYS A 391 -17.73 56.34 32.54
N VAL A 392 -17.97 55.06 32.83
CA VAL A 392 -19.02 54.23 32.27
C VAL A 392 -19.93 53.62 33.34
N SER A 393 -21.10 53.23 32.95
CA SER A 393 -22.04 52.45 33.81
C SER A 393 -22.08 51.01 33.25
N VAL A 394 -21.84 50.03 34.10
CA VAL A 394 -21.94 48.63 33.77
C VAL A 394 -23.40 48.20 33.78
N LYS A 395 -23.81 47.55 32.72
CA LYS A 395 -25.18 47.07 32.58
C LYS A 395 -25.32 45.62 33.03
#